data_bca1dd2075279df2eb056c84b5e8d32a
#
_entry.id   bca1dd2075279df2eb056c84b5e8d32a
#
_cell.length_a   1.000
_cell.length_b   1.000
_cell.length_c   1.000
_cell.angle_alpha   90.00
_cell.angle_beta   90.00
_cell.angle_gamma   90.00
#
_symmetry.space_group_name_H-M   'P 1'
#
loop_
_entity.id
_entity.type
_entity.pdbx_description
1 polymer ?
#
loop_
_entity_poly.entity_id
_entity_poly.type
_entity_poly.pdbx_seq_one_letter_code
_entity_poly.pdbx_strand_id
1 'polypeptide(L)'
;MADDNTAVNDSKPLRILIGADTFVPEINGAAIFAARLAAGLVKRGHDVHVMAPAATRKHGTWTEMIEGEPVTMHRLYSWRWYPHPWLRFALPWRIEQNSARVLDEVKPDVVHFQSHIVVGRGLSNQAQKRGIRIIGTNHFMPENMLEHSLFPKFTWEAASKAAWRAAARSFARAEAVTSPTRKAADFLEKNIGNRRVIAISCGIDMHNYTPNMEPRTENLILFVGRITGEKQLDKLVKAFATLDPALDARLELVGGGDQEGALRSLANSLGVKDRVKITGYATEEYLRNALTRATVFAMPSIAELQSIATMEAMASGLPIVAANAMALPHLVHDGDNGFLFEPGNVPEFAERLTEVLTMPEDQLLKLKKASLKIVAAHDINGTLDTFERLYRGGGDLIPDSVVERPLGKRARLRAKLRELTESARIRS
;
A
#
# COMPACT_ATOMS: atom_id res chain seq x y z
N MET A 1 22.35 -7.95 -41.96
CA MET A 1 20.90 -8.12 -42.15
C MET A 1 20.50 -9.36 -41.37
N ALA A 2 20.05 -9.17 -40.22
CA ALA A 2 19.22 -10.11 -39.46
C ALA A 2 18.44 -9.23 -38.48
N ASP A 3 17.25 -8.82 -38.92
CA ASP A 3 16.22 -8.23 -38.06
C ASP A 3 15.70 -9.34 -37.15
N ASP A 4 16.20 -9.40 -35.95
CA ASP A 4 15.62 -10.24 -34.89
C ASP A 4 14.53 -9.44 -34.16
N ASN A 5 13.43 -9.25 -34.88
CA ASN A 5 12.20 -8.67 -34.38
C ASN A 5 11.43 -9.79 -33.66
N THR A 6 11.89 -10.17 -32.46
CA THR A 6 11.11 -11.02 -31.57
C THR A 6 9.94 -10.18 -31.03
N ALA A 7 8.89 -10.04 -31.86
CA ALA A 7 7.58 -9.60 -31.39
C ALA A 7 7.16 -10.55 -30.27
N VAL A 8 7.18 -10.04 -29.03
CA VAL A 8 6.64 -10.76 -27.88
C VAL A 8 5.19 -11.10 -28.21
N ASN A 9 4.88 -12.40 -28.27
CA ASN A 9 3.54 -12.88 -28.58
C ASN A 9 2.61 -12.54 -27.39
N ASP A 10 2.03 -11.35 -27.41
CA ASP A 10 1.23 -10.74 -26.31
C ASP A 10 -0.07 -11.50 -26.02
N SER A 11 -0.47 -12.45 -26.86
CA SER A 11 -1.79 -13.13 -26.79
C SER A 11 -1.80 -14.44 -26.00
N LYS A 12 -0.64 -15.04 -25.68
CA LYS A 12 -0.63 -16.36 -25.02
C LYS A 12 -0.89 -16.23 -23.51
N PRO A 13 -1.88 -16.98 -22.96
CA PRO A 13 -2.04 -17.09 -21.50
C PRO A 13 -0.75 -17.55 -20.82
N LEU A 14 -0.43 -16.94 -19.70
CA LEU A 14 0.69 -17.32 -18.84
C LEU A 14 0.17 -18.12 -17.65
N ARG A 15 0.98 -19.04 -17.16
CA ARG A 15 0.80 -19.65 -15.85
C ARG A 15 1.62 -18.89 -14.82
N ILE A 16 0.93 -18.23 -13.88
CA ILE A 16 1.51 -17.29 -12.96
C ILE A 16 1.37 -17.82 -11.53
N LEU A 17 2.46 -17.90 -10.79
CA LEU A 17 2.43 -18.23 -9.36
C LEU A 17 2.75 -16.98 -8.53
N ILE A 18 1.73 -16.48 -7.85
CA ILE A 18 1.87 -15.36 -6.90
C ILE A 18 2.18 -15.92 -5.52
N GLY A 19 3.28 -15.46 -4.89
CA GLY A 19 3.63 -15.79 -3.52
C GLY A 19 3.39 -14.62 -2.58
N ALA A 20 2.57 -14.81 -1.55
CA ALA A 20 2.24 -13.75 -0.61
C ALA A 20 2.41 -14.23 0.85
N ASP A 21 3.06 -13.44 1.70
CA ASP A 21 3.15 -13.72 3.14
C ASP A 21 1.86 -13.33 3.87
N THR A 22 1.04 -12.46 3.28
CA THR A 22 -0.33 -12.12 3.70
C THR A 22 -1.26 -12.13 2.49
N PHE A 23 -2.45 -12.71 2.64
CA PHE A 23 -3.46 -12.78 1.59
C PHE A 23 -4.85 -12.79 2.21
N VAL A 24 -5.88 -12.41 1.44
CA VAL A 24 -7.27 -12.47 1.94
C VAL A 24 -7.61 -13.83 2.56
N PRO A 25 -8.36 -13.88 3.67
CA PRO A 25 -9.18 -12.82 4.27
C PRO A 25 -8.43 -11.87 5.23
N GLU A 26 -7.10 -11.86 5.26
CA GLU A 26 -6.36 -10.89 6.06
C GLU A 26 -6.52 -9.48 5.48
N ILE A 27 -6.87 -8.51 6.33
CA ILE A 27 -7.18 -7.14 5.90
C ILE A 27 -5.94 -6.26 6.07
N ASN A 28 -5.16 -6.14 5.00
CA ASN A 28 -4.07 -5.17 4.87
C ASN A 28 -3.82 -4.86 3.38
N GLY A 29 -3.15 -3.74 3.09
CA GLY A 29 -2.95 -3.27 1.72
C GLY A 29 -2.24 -4.28 0.82
N ALA A 30 -1.24 -5.01 1.33
CA ALA A 30 -0.53 -6.03 0.56
C ALA A 30 -1.43 -7.22 0.19
N ALA A 31 -2.28 -7.68 1.13
CA ALA A 31 -3.21 -8.76 0.89
C ALA A 31 -4.29 -8.36 -0.13
N ILE A 32 -4.84 -7.16 -0.01
CA ILE A 32 -5.84 -6.61 -0.94
C ILE A 32 -5.24 -6.46 -2.33
N PHE A 33 -4.02 -5.90 -2.43
CA PHE A 33 -3.34 -5.77 -3.72
C PHE A 33 -3.09 -7.14 -4.38
N ALA A 34 -2.54 -8.11 -3.62
CA ALA A 34 -2.27 -9.44 -4.14
C ALA A 34 -3.55 -10.15 -4.63
N ALA A 35 -4.67 -9.95 -3.94
CA ALA A 35 -5.98 -10.48 -4.32
C ALA A 35 -6.50 -9.83 -5.62
N ARG A 36 -6.49 -8.49 -5.69
CA ARG A 36 -6.90 -7.74 -6.89
C ARG A 36 -6.02 -8.06 -8.10
N LEU A 37 -4.70 -8.20 -7.90
CA LEU A 37 -3.77 -8.61 -8.95
C LEU A 37 -4.10 -10.02 -9.45
N ALA A 38 -4.30 -10.98 -8.55
CA ALA A 38 -4.61 -12.36 -8.92
C ALA A 38 -5.92 -12.45 -9.71
N ALA A 39 -6.99 -11.84 -9.19
CA ALA A 39 -8.30 -11.83 -9.85
C ALA A 39 -8.26 -11.11 -11.20
N GLY A 40 -7.61 -9.94 -11.27
CA GLY A 40 -7.47 -9.19 -12.52
C GLY A 40 -6.74 -9.98 -13.61
N LEU A 41 -5.71 -10.75 -13.25
CA LEU A 41 -4.98 -11.61 -14.18
C LEU A 41 -5.82 -12.82 -14.63
N VAL A 42 -6.62 -13.44 -13.73
CA VAL A 42 -7.59 -14.49 -14.12
C VAL A 42 -8.61 -13.95 -15.12
N LYS A 43 -9.18 -12.76 -14.83
CA LYS A 43 -10.14 -12.08 -15.72
C LYS A 43 -9.55 -11.81 -17.12
N ARG A 44 -8.23 -11.68 -17.24
CA ARG A 44 -7.49 -11.51 -18.49
C ARG A 44 -7.11 -12.84 -19.17
N GLY A 45 -7.54 -13.97 -18.61
CA GLY A 45 -7.37 -15.31 -19.19
C GLY A 45 -6.07 -16.02 -18.81
N HIS A 46 -5.33 -15.54 -17.81
CA HIS A 46 -4.15 -16.23 -17.29
C HIS A 46 -4.53 -17.37 -16.33
N ASP A 47 -3.68 -18.40 -16.26
CA ASP A 47 -3.74 -19.48 -15.27
C ASP A 47 -3.02 -19.02 -13.99
N VAL A 48 -3.78 -18.57 -12.99
CA VAL A 48 -3.23 -17.92 -11.79
C VAL A 48 -3.33 -18.82 -10.57
N HIS A 49 -2.19 -19.07 -9.97
CA HIS A 49 -2.03 -19.77 -8.71
C HIS A 49 -1.52 -18.80 -7.64
N VAL A 50 -2.01 -18.95 -6.39
CA VAL A 50 -1.53 -18.16 -5.26
C VAL A 50 -1.03 -19.09 -4.16
N MET A 51 0.20 -18.88 -3.69
CA MET A 51 0.77 -19.56 -2.54
C MET A 51 0.81 -18.60 -1.34
N ALA A 52 0.03 -18.92 -0.30
CA ALA A 52 -0.10 -18.05 0.87
C ALA A 52 -0.35 -18.85 2.16
N PRO A 53 -0.12 -18.26 3.36
CA PRO A 53 -0.51 -18.88 4.62
C PRO A 53 -2.01 -19.17 4.67
N ALA A 54 -2.40 -20.27 5.30
CA ALA A 54 -3.80 -20.55 5.54
C ALA A 54 -4.35 -19.65 6.64
N ALA A 55 -5.52 -19.05 6.43
CA ALA A 55 -6.21 -18.22 7.42
C ALA A 55 -6.76 -19.06 8.59
N THR A 56 -6.96 -20.36 8.37
CA THR A 56 -7.48 -21.31 9.36
C THR A 56 -6.51 -22.51 9.50
N ARG A 57 -6.94 -23.57 10.19
CA ARG A 57 -6.19 -24.84 10.23
C ARG A 57 -6.26 -25.63 8.93
N LYS A 58 -7.24 -25.30 8.04
CA LYS A 58 -7.40 -25.95 6.73
C LYS A 58 -6.27 -25.48 5.81
N HIS A 59 -5.46 -26.38 5.32
CA HIS A 59 -4.36 -26.13 4.38
C HIS A 59 -4.38 -27.17 3.24
N GLY A 60 -3.80 -26.84 2.11
CA GLY A 60 -3.83 -27.66 0.90
C GLY A 60 -4.08 -26.81 -0.33
N THR A 61 -4.51 -27.46 -1.41
CA THR A 61 -4.79 -26.80 -2.70
C THR A 61 -6.27 -26.94 -3.04
N TRP A 62 -6.91 -25.81 -3.35
CA TRP A 62 -8.29 -25.74 -3.86
C TRP A 62 -8.54 -24.39 -4.54
N THR A 63 -9.66 -24.27 -5.26
CA THR A 63 -10.07 -23.01 -5.87
C THR A 63 -10.86 -22.17 -4.86
N GLU A 64 -10.53 -20.88 -4.75
CA GLU A 64 -11.27 -19.89 -4.00
C GLU A 64 -11.79 -18.79 -4.94
N MET A 65 -12.98 -18.26 -4.65
CA MET A 65 -13.49 -17.08 -5.36
C MET A 65 -12.85 -15.83 -4.75
N ILE A 66 -12.06 -15.12 -5.53
CA ILE A 66 -11.34 -13.89 -5.12
C ILE A 66 -11.81 -12.75 -6.03
N GLU A 67 -12.41 -11.72 -5.47
CA GLU A 67 -12.97 -10.58 -6.25
C GLU A 67 -13.87 -11.05 -7.42
N GLY A 68 -14.60 -12.15 -7.23
CA GLY A 68 -15.48 -12.74 -8.24
C GLY A 68 -14.82 -13.71 -9.21
N GLU A 69 -13.51 -13.90 -9.16
CA GLU A 69 -12.77 -14.77 -10.08
C GLU A 69 -12.25 -16.05 -9.41
N PRO A 70 -12.22 -17.21 -10.11
CA PRO A 70 -11.76 -18.48 -9.55
C PRO A 70 -10.23 -18.56 -9.55
N VAL A 71 -9.61 -18.41 -8.38
CA VAL A 71 -8.16 -18.48 -8.21
C VAL A 71 -7.76 -19.81 -7.56
N THR A 72 -6.73 -20.48 -8.10
CA THR A 72 -6.18 -21.69 -7.48
C THR A 72 -5.26 -21.34 -6.32
N MET A 73 -5.67 -21.69 -5.10
CA MET A 73 -4.96 -21.38 -3.86
C MET A 73 -4.13 -22.57 -3.37
N HIS A 74 -2.86 -22.34 -3.06
CA HIS A 74 -1.99 -23.24 -2.32
C HIS A 74 -1.83 -22.71 -0.89
N ARG A 75 -2.79 -23.05 -0.02
CA ARG A 75 -2.79 -22.61 1.38
C ARG A 75 -1.81 -23.44 2.21
N LEU A 76 -0.76 -22.76 2.72
CA LEU A 76 0.26 -23.38 3.55
C LEU A 76 -0.19 -23.49 4.99
N TYR A 77 0.21 -24.57 5.67
CA TYR A 77 0.05 -24.62 7.12
C TYR A 77 0.72 -23.41 7.77
N SER A 78 -0.03 -22.69 8.60
CA SER A 78 0.38 -21.43 9.18
C SER A 78 0.26 -21.45 10.70
N TRP A 79 1.14 -20.72 11.34
CA TRP A 79 1.10 -20.50 12.79
C TRP A 79 0.57 -19.09 13.06
N ARG A 80 -0.28 -18.98 14.11
CA ARG A 80 -0.74 -17.69 14.60
C ARG A 80 0.37 -17.03 15.42
N TRP A 81 0.70 -15.78 15.09
CA TRP A 81 1.68 -15.01 15.86
C TRP A 81 0.98 -14.45 17.12
N TYR A 82 1.32 -15.01 18.27
CA TYR A 82 0.89 -14.45 19.53
C TYR A 82 1.86 -13.30 19.90
N PRO A 83 1.40 -12.10 20.31
CA PRO A 83 0.07 -11.72 20.79
C PRO A 83 -0.91 -11.16 19.72
N HIS A 84 -0.56 -11.17 18.42
CA HIS A 84 -1.36 -10.60 17.37
C HIS A 84 -2.22 -11.66 16.66
N PRO A 85 -3.51 -11.82 17.05
CA PRO A 85 -4.37 -12.90 16.56
C PRO A 85 -4.69 -12.84 15.08
N TRP A 86 -4.50 -11.68 14.47
CA TRP A 86 -4.74 -11.41 13.05
C TRP A 86 -3.52 -11.71 12.16
N LEU A 87 -2.31 -11.93 12.74
CA LEU A 87 -1.10 -12.19 11.99
C LEU A 87 -0.78 -13.68 11.98
N ARG A 88 -0.62 -14.26 10.81
CA ARG A 88 -0.26 -15.66 10.61
C ARG A 88 0.96 -15.76 9.70
N PHE A 89 1.82 -16.74 9.99
CA PHE A 89 3.00 -17.02 9.19
C PHE A 89 3.03 -18.46 8.72
N ALA A 90 3.44 -18.68 7.47
CA ALA A 90 3.88 -20.00 7.03
C ALA A 90 5.10 -20.45 7.81
N LEU A 91 5.27 -21.76 8.00
CA LEU A 91 6.39 -22.31 8.77
C LEU A 91 7.73 -22.09 8.05
N PRO A 92 8.65 -21.28 8.60
CA PRO A 92 9.89 -20.91 7.92
C PRO A 92 10.80 -22.10 7.57
N TRP A 93 10.77 -23.16 8.36
CA TRP A 93 11.58 -24.38 8.14
C TRP A 93 10.98 -25.35 7.12
N ARG A 94 9.71 -25.20 6.76
CA ARG A 94 9.04 -26.00 5.69
C ARG A 94 8.93 -25.25 4.37
N ILE A 95 9.31 -23.98 4.32
CA ILE A 95 9.01 -23.15 3.16
C ILE A 95 9.73 -23.62 1.90
N GLU A 96 10.97 -24.07 2.02
CA GLU A 96 11.73 -24.58 0.87
C GLU A 96 11.06 -25.82 0.25
N GLN A 97 10.65 -26.79 1.10
CA GLN A 97 9.95 -28.00 0.66
C GLN A 97 8.59 -27.68 0.06
N ASN A 98 7.82 -26.80 0.68
CA ASN A 98 6.51 -26.37 0.17
C ASN A 98 6.65 -25.63 -1.16
N SER A 99 7.62 -24.73 -1.29
CA SER A 99 7.89 -24.00 -2.52
C SER A 99 8.30 -24.95 -3.66
N ALA A 100 9.19 -25.91 -3.37
CA ALA A 100 9.58 -26.91 -4.34
C ALA A 100 8.39 -27.72 -4.84
N ARG A 101 7.56 -28.26 -3.92
CA ARG A 101 6.35 -29.02 -4.27
C ARG A 101 5.38 -28.19 -5.14
N VAL A 102 5.05 -26.97 -4.74
CA VAL A 102 4.11 -26.14 -5.50
C VAL A 102 4.66 -25.78 -6.88
N LEU A 103 5.96 -25.45 -6.99
CA LEU A 103 6.59 -25.19 -8.29
C LEU A 103 6.60 -26.39 -9.22
N ASP A 104 6.82 -27.60 -8.67
CA ASP A 104 6.82 -28.84 -9.46
C ASP A 104 5.40 -29.25 -9.89
N GLU A 105 4.37 -28.96 -9.08
CA GLU A 105 2.96 -29.16 -9.41
C GLU A 105 2.47 -28.14 -10.46
N VAL A 106 2.74 -26.85 -10.24
CA VAL A 106 2.22 -25.75 -11.07
C VAL A 106 3.01 -25.58 -12.35
N LYS A 107 4.33 -25.71 -12.32
CA LYS A 107 5.26 -25.41 -13.44
C LYS A 107 4.98 -24.04 -14.06
N PRO A 108 5.06 -22.96 -13.26
CA PRO A 108 4.69 -21.63 -13.72
C PRO A 108 5.71 -21.06 -14.72
N ASP A 109 5.23 -20.22 -15.64
CA ASP A 109 6.09 -19.42 -16.54
C ASP A 109 6.80 -18.31 -15.76
N VAL A 110 6.15 -17.80 -14.71
CA VAL A 110 6.67 -16.72 -13.85
C VAL A 110 6.22 -16.88 -12.41
N VAL A 111 7.12 -16.54 -11.50
CA VAL A 111 6.85 -16.41 -10.07
C VAL A 111 6.87 -14.94 -9.70
N HIS A 112 5.82 -14.46 -9.05
CA HIS A 112 5.76 -13.11 -8.51
C HIS A 112 5.57 -13.14 -7.00
N PHE A 113 6.59 -12.81 -6.22
CA PHE A 113 6.47 -12.73 -4.76
C PHE A 113 6.16 -11.30 -4.30
N GLN A 114 5.20 -11.17 -3.35
CA GLN A 114 4.68 -9.89 -2.84
C GLN A 114 5.40 -9.41 -1.58
N SER A 115 6.25 -10.24 -1.00
CA SER A 115 7.12 -9.89 0.11
C SER A 115 8.28 -10.88 0.21
N HIS A 116 9.32 -10.52 0.94
CA HIS A 116 10.55 -11.28 1.04
C HIS A 116 10.69 -12.12 2.34
N ILE A 117 9.64 -12.18 3.18
CA ILE A 117 9.76 -12.68 4.56
C ILE A 117 9.94 -14.20 4.60
N VAL A 118 8.87 -14.95 4.37
CA VAL A 118 8.89 -16.43 4.42
C VAL A 118 8.56 -16.99 3.04
N VAL A 119 7.35 -16.72 2.52
CA VAL A 119 6.87 -17.29 1.25
C VAL A 119 7.73 -16.80 0.10
N GLY A 120 7.96 -15.50 -0.02
CA GLY A 120 8.78 -14.95 -1.10
C GLY A 120 10.23 -15.41 -1.05
N ARG A 121 10.80 -15.60 0.14
CA ARG A 121 12.13 -16.16 0.31
C ARG A 121 12.23 -17.59 -0.25
N GLY A 122 11.28 -18.45 0.12
CA GLY A 122 11.28 -19.83 -0.34
C GLY A 122 11.02 -19.94 -1.83
N LEU A 123 10.02 -19.22 -2.33
CA LEU A 123 9.69 -19.20 -3.76
C LEU A 123 10.84 -18.66 -4.62
N SER A 124 11.42 -17.51 -4.25
CA SER A 124 12.53 -16.93 -5.02
C SER A 124 13.74 -17.87 -5.08
N ASN A 125 14.05 -18.57 -3.97
CA ASN A 125 15.16 -19.51 -3.94
C ASN A 125 14.89 -20.75 -4.80
N GLN A 126 13.71 -21.34 -4.72
CA GLN A 126 13.35 -22.54 -5.47
C GLN A 126 13.08 -22.26 -6.95
N ALA A 127 12.52 -21.09 -7.30
CA ALA A 127 12.33 -20.66 -8.68
C ALA A 127 13.67 -20.40 -9.39
N GLN A 128 14.63 -19.74 -8.70
CA GLN A 128 15.98 -19.56 -9.24
C GLN A 128 16.67 -20.88 -9.60
N LYS A 129 16.56 -21.90 -8.73
CA LYS A 129 17.12 -23.25 -9.00
C LYS A 129 16.53 -23.92 -10.23
N ARG A 130 15.31 -23.55 -10.65
CA ARG A 130 14.57 -24.09 -11.79
C ARG A 130 14.65 -23.21 -13.03
N GLY A 131 15.36 -22.09 -12.97
CA GLY A 131 15.45 -21.13 -14.08
C GLY A 131 14.11 -20.46 -14.41
N ILE A 132 13.16 -20.41 -13.46
CA ILE A 132 11.86 -19.76 -13.64
C ILE A 132 12.03 -18.26 -13.44
N ARG A 133 11.40 -17.46 -14.31
CA ARG A 133 11.37 -15.99 -14.18
C ARG A 133 10.82 -15.55 -12.83
N ILE A 134 11.44 -14.54 -12.22
CA ILE A 134 11.08 -14.07 -10.89
C ILE A 134 10.86 -12.57 -10.91
N ILE A 135 9.69 -12.13 -10.48
CA ILE A 135 9.37 -10.73 -10.17
C ILE A 135 9.18 -10.60 -8.66
N GLY A 136 9.66 -9.51 -8.07
CA GLY A 136 9.50 -9.28 -6.64
C GLY A 136 8.93 -7.90 -6.36
N THR A 137 7.81 -7.83 -5.64
CA THR A 137 7.23 -6.57 -5.15
C THR A 137 7.47 -6.41 -3.67
N ASN A 138 7.80 -5.21 -3.23
CA ASN A 138 7.92 -4.89 -1.81
C ASN A 138 6.73 -4.09 -1.31
N HIS A 139 5.97 -4.70 -0.41
CA HIS A 139 4.88 -4.07 0.34
C HIS A 139 5.17 -3.96 1.83
N PHE A 140 6.41 -4.18 2.24
CA PHE A 140 6.72 -4.40 3.63
C PHE A 140 7.95 -3.59 4.10
N MET A 141 7.85 -3.03 5.30
CA MET A 141 8.94 -2.39 6.02
C MET A 141 9.22 -3.20 7.28
N PRO A 142 10.43 -3.76 7.45
CA PRO A 142 10.81 -4.51 8.67
C PRO A 142 10.58 -3.71 9.95
N GLU A 143 10.74 -2.40 9.90
CA GLU A 143 10.54 -1.48 11.02
C GLU A 143 9.13 -1.61 11.61
N ASN A 144 8.10 -1.71 10.74
CA ASN A 144 6.71 -1.86 11.18
C ASN A 144 6.45 -3.17 11.94
N MET A 145 7.23 -4.24 11.67
CA MET A 145 7.12 -5.48 12.43
C MET A 145 7.80 -5.41 13.80
N LEU A 146 8.85 -4.62 13.91
CA LEU A 146 9.59 -4.52 15.17
C LEU A 146 8.76 -3.85 16.26
N GLU A 147 7.88 -2.91 15.89
CA GLU A 147 6.92 -2.28 16.83
C GLU A 147 5.95 -3.31 17.45
N HIS A 148 5.65 -4.38 16.72
CA HIS A 148 4.79 -5.48 17.17
C HIS A 148 5.58 -6.70 17.67
N SER A 149 6.90 -6.55 17.88
CA SER A 149 7.76 -7.62 18.38
C SER A 149 7.97 -7.52 19.89
N LEU A 150 8.30 -8.65 20.51
CA LEU A 150 8.75 -8.69 21.91
C LEU A 150 10.23 -8.34 22.07
N PHE A 151 10.91 -7.94 20.99
CA PHE A 151 12.32 -7.60 21.03
C PHE A 151 12.55 -6.27 21.77
N PRO A 152 13.53 -6.21 22.69
CA PRO A 152 13.92 -4.95 23.33
C PRO A 152 14.34 -3.91 22.29
N LYS A 153 13.94 -2.65 22.48
CA LYS A 153 14.20 -1.55 21.52
C LYS A 153 15.66 -1.40 21.11
N PHE A 154 16.60 -1.68 22.02
CA PHE A 154 18.03 -1.60 21.72
C PHE A 154 18.51 -2.62 20.66
N THR A 155 17.73 -3.69 20.40
CA THR A 155 18.05 -4.70 19.37
C THR A 155 17.46 -4.38 18.00
N TRP A 156 16.55 -3.40 17.91
CA TRP A 156 15.77 -3.12 16.69
C TRP A 156 16.63 -2.74 15.50
N GLU A 157 17.66 -1.94 15.70
CA GLU A 157 18.55 -1.53 14.61
C GLU A 157 19.29 -2.74 13.99
N ALA A 158 19.80 -3.64 14.85
CA ALA A 158 20.47 -4.85 14.38
C ALA A 158 19.50 -5.81 13.69
N ALA A 159 18.28 -5.96 14.22
CA ALA A 159 17.23 -6.79 13.65
C ALA A 159 16.75 -6.23 12.29
N SER A 160 16.54 -4.91 12.17
CA SER A 160 16.20 -4.25 10.92
C SER A 160 17.29 -4.44 9.87
N LYS A 161 18.56 -4.19 10.22
CA LYS A 161 19.69 -4.45 9.31
C LYS A 161 19.78 -5.89 8.85
N ALA A 162 19.51 -6.86 9.73
CA ALA A 162 19.50 -8.28 9.37
C ALA A 162 18.32 -8.61 8.42
N ALA A 163 17.14 -8.06 8.69
CA ALA A 163 15.96 -8.22 7.85
C ALA A 163 16.20 -7.63 6.45
N TRP A 164 16.78 -6.44 6.34
CA TRP A 164 17.12 -5.82 5.05
C TRP A 164 18.18 -6.59 4.27
N ARG A 165 19.18 -7.19 4.95
CA ARG A 165 20.13 -8.11 4.28
C ARG A 165 19.45 -9.37 3.75
N ALA A 166 18.45 -9.90 4.47
CA ALA A 166 17.67 -11.03 4.00
C ALA A 166 16.79 -10.65 2.80
N ALA A 167 16.16 -9.47 2.85
CA ALA A 167 15.41 -8.88 1.75
C ALA A 167 16.28 -8.73 0.50
N ALA A 168 17.46 -8.12 0.62
CA ALA A 168 18.39 -7.92 -0.48
C ALA A 168 18.72 -9.24 -1.18
N ARG A 169 18.92 -10.35 -0.43
CA ARG A 169 19.17 -11.67 -1.01
C ARG A 169 17.98 -12.22 -1.78
N SER A 170 16.75 -11.99 -1.32
CA SER A 170 15.55 -12.43 -2.03
C SER A 170 15.32 -11.60 -3.30
N PHE A 171 15.40 -10.30 -3.20
CA PHE A 171 15.26 -9.39 -4.34
C PHE A 171 16.40 -9.53 -5.37
N ALA A 172 17.61 -9.91 -4.96
CA ALA A 172 18.71 -10.18 -5.89
C ALA A 172 18.45 -11.32 -6.89
N ARG A 173 17.50 -12.21 -6.60
CA ARG A 173 17.09 -13.30 -7.47
C ARG A 173 16.04 -12.88 -8.51
N ALA A 174 15.34 -11.78 -8.26
CA ALA A 174 14.28 -11.32 -9.16
C ALA A 174 14.88 -10.61 -10.39
N GLU A 175 14.30 -10.81 -11.55
CA GLU A 175 14.63 -10.10 -12.80
C GLU A 175 14.22 -8.63 -12.68
N ALA A 176 13.02 -8.37 -12.16
CA ALA A 176 12.55 -7.03 -11.83
C ALA A 176 12.09 -6.94 -10.37
N VAL A 177 12.39 -5.80 -9.74
CA VAL A 177 11.95 -5.47 -8.38
C VAL A 177 11.05 -4.25 -8.45
N THR A 178 9.90 -4.34 -7.81
CA THR A 178 8.89 -3.27 -7.83
C THR A 178 8.50 -2.81 -6.43
N SER A 179 7.94 -1.62 -6.34
CA SER A 179 7.34 -1.06 -5.12
C SER A 179 6.21 -0.10 -5.50
N PRO A 180 5.21 0.13 -4.63
CA PRO A 180 3.98 0.83 -5.03
C PRO A 180 4.15 2.29 -5.46
N THR A 181 5.16 2.99 -4.94
CA THR A 181 5.41 4.40 -5.27
C THR A 181 6.89 4.66 -5.45
N ARG A 182 7.25 5.77 -6.12
CA ARG A 182 8.66 6.15 -6.25
C ARG A 182 9.34 6.34 -4.89
N LYS A 183 8.64 6.95 -3.94
CA LYS A 183 9.16 7.14 -2.58
C LYS A 183 9.45 5.80 -1.88
N ALA A 184 8.55 4.83 -2.03
CA ALA A 184 8.74 3.47 -1.51
C ALA A 184 9.88 2.74 -2.24
N ALA A 185 10.00 2.95 -3.55
CA ALA A 185 11.09 2.39 -4.35
C ALA A 185 12.45 2.97 -3.94
N ASP A 186 12.57 4.30 -3.77
CA ASP A 186 13.80 4.95 -3.28
C ASP A 186 14.21 4.45 -1.89
N PHE A 187 13.20 4.26 -1.03
CA PHE A 187 13.42 3.68 0.30
C PHE A 187 13.94 2.24 0.20
N LEU A 188 13.36 1.42 -0.68
CA LEU A 188 13.82 0.05 -0.91
C LEU A 188 15.23 0.02 -1.50
N GLU A 189 15.51 0.80 -2.55
CA GLU A 189 16.84 0.92 -3.18
C GLU A 189 17.93 1.25 -2.16
N LYS A 190 17.64 2.16 -1.24
CA LYS A 190 18.56 2.55 -0.16
C LYS A 190 18.89 1.36 0.78
N ASN A 191 17.93 0.49 1.03
CA ASN A 191 18.09 -0.59 2.01
C ASN A 191 18.60 -1.91 1.41
N ILE A 192 18.30 -2.20 0.12
CA ILE A 192 18.78 -3.43 -0.54
C ILE A 192 20.06 -3.23 -1.37
N GLY A 193 20.54 -1.99 -1.51
CA GLY A 193 21.77 -1.61 -2.22
C GLY A 193 21.57 -1.51 -3.73
N ASN A 194 21.97 -0.40 -4.30
CA ASN A 194 22.13 0.01 -5.73
C ASN A 194 21.33 -0.75 -6.83
N ARG A 195 20.24 -1.39 -6.50
CA ARG A 195 19.35 -2.05 -7.44
C ARG A 195 18.24 -1.09 -7.83
N ARG A 196 17.96 -0.96 -9.11
CA ARG A 196 16.85 -0.18 -9.61
C ARG A 196 15.53 -0.86 -9.24
N VAL A 197 14.61 -0.10 -8.64
CA VAL A 197 13.26 -0.54 -8.27
C VAL A 197 12.24 0.22 -9.12
N ILE A 198 11.35 -0.50 -9.76
CA ILE A 198 10.29 0.07 -10.60
C ILE A 198 9.12 0.48 -9.70
N ALA A 199 8.66 1.71 -9.81
CA ALA A 199 7.46 2.16 -9.12
C ALA A 199 6.24 1.77 -9.95
N ILE A 200 5.39 0.88 -9.40
CA ILE A 200 4.13 0.45 -10.01
C ILE A 200 3.04 0.60 -8.97
N SER A 201 2.05 1.44 -9.24
CA SER A 201 0.91 1.63 -8.35
C SER A 201 0.20 0.30 -8.05
N CYS A 202 -0.35 0.15 -6.85
CA CYS A 202 -1.23 -0.97 -6.52
C CYS A 202 -2.51 -0.98 -7.38
N GLY A 203 -2.86 0.15 -7.97
CA GLY A 203 -4.05 0.29 -8.77
C GLY A 203 -5.34 0.32 -7.96
N ILE A 204 -6.34 0.93 -8.52
CA ILE A 204 -7.71 0.95 -8.00
C ILE A 204 -8.70 0.81 -9.15
N ASP A 205 -9.73 0.02 -8.97
CA ASP A 205 -10.88 -0.01 -9.87
C ASP A 205 -11.89 1.05 -9.41
N MET A 206 -11.86 2.20 -10.08
CA MET A 206 -12.75 3.32 -9.75
C MET A 206 -14.24 2.99 -9.95
N HIS A 207 -14.58 2.01 -10.80
CA HIS A 207 -15.97 1.59 -11.02
C HIS A 207 -16.63 0.97 -9.78
N ASN A 208 -15.82 0.55 -8.83
CA ASN A 208 -16.29 0.01 -7.56
C ASN A 208 -16.73 1.09 -6.56
N TYR A 209 -16.52 2.37 -6.85
CA TYR A 209 -16.80 3.49 -5.95
C TYR A 209 -17.76 4.48 -6.62
N THR A 210 -18.66 5.05 -5.82
CA THR A 210 -19.62 6.05 -6.29
C THR A 210 -19.22 7.42 -5.73
N PRO A 211 -18.70 8.33 -6.57
CA PRO A 211 -18.35 9.66 -6.12
C PRO A 211 -19.59 10.45 -5.69
N ASN A 212 -19.54 11.05 -4.50
CA ASN A 212 -20.59 11.94 -4.04
C ASN A 212 -20.20 13.41 -4.33
N MET A 213 -20.81 14.00 -5.38
CA MET A 213 -20.57 15.39 -5.78
C MET A 213 -21.62 16.37 -5.22
N GLU A 214 -22.61 15.86 -4.50
CA GLU A 214 -23.64 16.68 -3.86
C GLU A 214 -23.07 17.49 -2.68
N PRO A 215 -23.72 18.58 -2.30
CA PRO A 215 -23.40 19.32 -1.09
C PRO A 215 -23.39 18.38 0.14
N ARG A 216 -22.52 18.66 1.09
CA ARG A 216 -22.44 17.86 2.33
C ARG A 216 -23.74 17.94 3.12
N THR A 217 -24.15 16.84 3.68
CA THR A 217 -25.32 16.74 4.57
C THR A 217 -24.94 16.62 6.04
N GLU A 218 -23.67 16.29 6.33
CA GLU A 218 -23.11 16.16 7.67
C GLU A 218 -21.61 16.51 7.65
N ASN A 219 -21.05 16.86 8.79
CA ASN A 219 -19.61 17.04 8.94
C ASN A 219 -18.97 15.74 9.46
N LEU A 220 -18.81 14.76 8.57
CA LEU A 220 -18.24 13.45 8.89
C LEU A 220 -16.78 13.36 8.49
N ILE A 221 -15.91 13.19 9.49
CA ILE A 221 -14.50 12.84 9.30
C ILE A 221 -14.41 11.30 9.29
N LEU A 222 -13.85 10.74 8.24
CA LEU A 222 -13.72 9.29 8.06
C LEU A 222 -12.25 8.86 8.05
N PHE A 223 -11.96 7.78 8.75
CA PHE A 223 -10.75 6.98 8.60
C PHE A 223 -11.12 5.55 8.24
N VAL A 224 -10.39 4.95 7.31
CA VAL A 224 -10.52 3.53 6.97
C VAL A 224 -9.15 2.86 7.06
N GLY A 225 -9.07 1.75 7.80
CA GLY A 225 -7.83 0.99 7.91
C GLY A 225 -7.67 0.25 9.23
N ARG A 226 -6.52 -0.42 9.40
CA ARG A 226 -6.19 -1.08 10.66
C ARG A 226 -6.01 -0.05 11.78
N ILE A 227 -6.47 -0.37 12.96
CA ILE A 227 -6.33 0.47 14.15
C ILE A 227 -5.06 0.04 14.90
N THR A 228 -3.91 0.49 14.41
CA THR A 228 -2.56 0.14 14.86
C THR A 228 -1.70 1.39 15.10
N GLY A 229 -0.59 1.26 15.82
CA GLY A 229 0.23 2.40 16.27
C GLY A 229 0.75 3.29 15.15
N GLU A 230 1.19 2.71 14.02
CA GLU A 230 1.69 3.45 12.87
C GLU A 230 0.63 4.32 12.18
N LYS A 231 -0.65 4.05 12.44
CA LYS A 231 -1.75 4.87 11.91
C LYS A 231 -2.00 6.16 12.70
N GLN A 232 -1.38 6.33 13.86
CA GLN A 232 -1.43 7.57 14.66
C GLN A 232 -2.87 8.07 14.95
N LEU A 233 -3.84 7.16 15.15
CA LEU A 233 -5.25 7.52 15.35
C LEU A 233 -5.49 8.23 16.69
N ASP A 234 -4.60 8.10 17.66
CA ASP A 234 -4.62 8.89 18.89
C ASP A 234 -4.47 10.40 18.58
N LYS A 235 -3.69 10.75 17.53
CA LYS A 235 -3.54 12.15 17.09
C LYS A 235 -4.82 12.63 16.41
N LEU A 236 -5.49 11.77 15.63
CA LEU A 236 -6.78 12.09 15.01
C LEU A 236 -7.85 12.35 16.07
N VAL A 237 -7.97 11.48 17.07
CA VAL A 237 -8.96 11.66 18.15
C VAL A 237 -8.65 12.92 18.97
N LYS A 238 -7.37 13.23 19.23
CA LYS A 238 -6.96 14.46 19.90
C LYS A 238 -7.28 15.71 19.08
N ALA A 239 -6.98 15.71 17.78
CA ALA A 239 -7.30 16.82 16.88
C ALA A 239 -8.82 17.01 16.79
N PHE A 240 -9.58 15.93 16.64
CA PHE A 240 -11.04 15.97 16.65
C PHE A 240 -11.63 16.58 17.92
N ALA A 241 -11.05 16.26 19.08
CA ALA A 241 -11.52 16.78 20.37
C ALA A 241 -11.35 18.29 20.52
N THR A 242 -10.47 18.92 19.74
CA THR A 242 -10.24 20.38 19.77
C THR A 242 -11.09 21.16 18.77
N LEU A 243 -11.84 20.47 17.88
CA LEU A 243 -12.72 21.13 16.93
C LEU A 243 -13.88 21.84 17.64
N ASP A 244 -14.30 22.98 17.08
CA ASP A 244 -15.44 23.73 17.59
C ASP A 244 -16.69 22.83 17.62
N PRO A 245 -17.34 22.65 18.77
CA PRO A 245 -18.57 21.87 18.87
C PRO A 245 -19.71 22.37 17.97
N ALA A 246 -19.72 23.66 17.60
CA ALA A 246 -20.70 24.25 16.69
C ALA A 246 -20.65 23.65 15.26
N LEU A 247 -19.55 23.00 14.89
CA LEU A 247 -19.43 22.28 13.62
C LEU A 247 -20.30 21.01 13.57
N ASP A 248 -20.83 20.54 14.70
CA ASP A 248 -21.51 19.23 14.83
C ASP A 248 -20.77 18.09 14.12
N ALA A 249 -19.43 18.14 14.17
CA ALA A 249 -18.57 17.19 13.49
C ALA A 249 -18.61 15.82 14.20
N ARG A 250 -18.57 14.75 13.39
CA ARG A 250 -18.49 13.36 13.84
C ARG A 250 -17.25 12.70 13.27
N LEU A 251 -16.66 11.79 14.03
CA LEU A 251 -15.53 10.99 13.63
C LEU A 251 -15.91 9.51 13.53
N GLU A 252 -15.68 8.90 12.38
CA GLU A 252 -15.91 7.48 12.17
C GLU A 252 -14.59 6.78 11.80
N LEU A 253 -14.20 5.77 12.62
CA LEU A 253 -13.03 4.93 12.41
C LEU A 253 -13.50 3.55 11.98
N VAL A 254 -13.33 3.23 10.68
CA VAL A 254 -13.74 1.96 10.09
C VAL A 254 -12.55 1.02 10.01
N GLY A 255 -12.59 -0.05 10.78
CA GLY A 255 -11.56 -1.07 10.86
C GLY A 255 -11.28 -1.53 12.28
N GLY A 256 -10.51 -2.60 12.40
CA GLY A 256 -10.15 -3.21 13.67
C GLY A 256 -8.64 -3.16 13.93
N GLY A 257 -8.24 -3.37 15.18
CA GLY A 257 -6.84 -3.46 15.56
C GLY A 257 -6.60 -3.43 17.06
N ASP A 258 -5.33 -3.50 17.44
CA ASP A 258 -4.90 -3.61 18.85
C ASP A 258 -5.06 -2.29 19.63
N GLN A 259 -5.26 -1.16 18.96
CA GLN A 259 -5.40 0.14 19.60
C GLN A 259 -6.87 0.54 19.87
N GLU A 260 -7.88 -0.28 19.48
CA GLU A 260 -9.30 0.07 19.66
C GLU A 260 -9.66 0.44 21.10
N GLY A 261 -9.24 -0.38 22.07
CA GLY A 261 -9.53 -0.13 23.49
C GLY A 261 -8.91 1.17 23.99
N ALA A 262 -7.68 1.45 23.58
CA ALA A 262 -6.98 2.68 23.92
C ALA A 262 -7.66 3.92 23.32
N LEU A 263 -8.14 3.83 22.07
CA LEU A 263 -8.84 4.93 21.40
C LEU A 263 -10.21 5.21 22.03
N ARG A 264 -10.96 4.16 22.40
CA ARG A 264 -12.24 4.33 23.14
C ARG A 264 -12.02 5.02 24.48
N SER A 265 -11.01 4.61 25.23
CA SER A 265 -10.63 5.23 26.50
C SER A 265 -10.19 6.68 26.30
N LEU A 266 -9.41 6.97 25.26
CA LEU A 266 -8.97 8.32 24.91
C LEU A 266 -10.17 9.21 24.55
N ALA A 267 -11.08 8.76 23.69
CA ALA A 267 -12.27 9.51 23.31
C ALA A 267 -13.15 9.82 24.53
N ASN A 268 -13.27 8.87 25.47
CA ASN A 268 -13.99 9.09 26.73
C ASN A 268 -13.29 10.14 27.61
N SER A 269 -11.97 10.06 27.78
CA SER A 269 -11.22 11.01 28.60
C SER A 269 -11.22 12.45 28.06
N LEU A 270 -11.37 12.60 26.74
CA LEU A 270 -11.47 13.87 26.05
C LEU A 270 -12.93 14.39 25.93
N GLY A 271 -13.92 13.65 26.45
CA GLY A 271 -15.33 14.06 26.44
C GLY A 271 -16.00 13.98 25.05
N VAL A 272 -15.44 13.25 24.10
CA VAL A 272 -15.95 13.17 22.72
C VAL A 272 -16.49 11.79 22.33
N LYS A 273 -16.65 10.87 23.28
CA LYS A 273 -17.04 9.47 23.03
C LYS A 273 -18.33 9.33 22.20
N ASP A 274 -19.30 10.24 22.40
CA ASP A 274 -20.60 10.17 21.74
C ASP A 274 -20.57 10.69 20.29
N ARG A 275 -19.46 11.36 19.92
CA ARG A 275 -19.20 11.85 18.56
C ARG A 275 -18.13 11.01 17.80
N VAL A 276 -17.54 10.00 18.47
CA VAL A 276 -16.52 9.11 17.89
C VAL A 276 -17.07 7.69 17.79
N LYS A 277 -17.22 7.21 16.55
CA LYS A 277 -17.66 5.85 16.28
C LYS A 277 -16.47 5.00 15.82
N ILE A 278 -16.24 3.88 16.51
CA ILE A 278 -15.26 2.87 16.11
C ILE A 278 -16.05 1.60 15.74
N THR A 279 -16.04 1.24 14.44
CA THR A 279 -16.92 0.19 13.92
C THR A 279 -16.36 -1.22 14.09
N GLY A 280 -15.05 -1.36 14.27
CA GLY A 280 -14.39 -2.64 14.05
C GLY A 280 -14.38 -3.03 12.57
N TYR A 281 -14.23 -4.31 12.28
CA TYR A 281 -14.28 -4.81 10.90
C TYR A 281 -15.70 -4.64 10.33
N ALA A 282 -15.80 -3.95 9.20
CA ALA A 282 -17.06 -3.65 8.53
C ALA A 282 -17.20 -4.46 7.22
N THR A 283 -18.41 -4.56 6.72
CA THR A 283 -18.70 -5.12 5.39
C THR A 283 -18.30 -4.14 4.30
N GLU A 284 -18.07 -4.64 3.09
CA GLU A 284 -17.80 -3.81 1.89
C GLU A 284 -18.93 -2.78 1.66
N GLU A 285 -20.18 -3.19 1.82
CA GLU A 285 -21.34 -2.31 1.68
C GLU A 285 -21.29 -1.16 2.68
N TYR A 286 -20.99 -1.46 3.96
CA TYR A 286 -20.83 -0.44 4.98
C TYR A 286 -19.69 0.52 4.65
N LEU A 287 -18.56 -0.02 4.23
CA LEU A 287 -17.39 0.77 3.85
C LEU A 287 -17.71 1.75 2.72
N ARG A 288 -18.34 1.27 1.64
CA ARG A 288 -18.75 2.11 0.51
C ARG A 288 -19.75 3.19 0.92
N ASN A 289 -20.71 2.84 1.77
CA ASN A 289 -21.66 3.82 2.33
C ASN A 289 -20.94 4.90 3.14
N ALA A 290 -20.01 4.51 4.02
CA ALA A 290 -19.23 5.44 4.82
C ALA A 290 -18.40 6.40 3.93
N LEU A 291 -17.74 5.87 2.89
CA LEU A 291 -16.99 6.67 1.92
C LEU A 291 -17.88 7.66 1.15
N THR A 292 -19.10 7.27 0.78
CA THR A 292 -20.05 8.15 0.07
C THR A 292 -20.61 9.26 0.96
N ARG A 293 -20.82 9.00 2.26
CA ARG A 293 -21.38 9.93 3.24
C ARG A 293 -20.37 10.95 3.78
N ALA A 294 -19.09 10.57 3.83
CA ALA A 294 -18.07 11.37 4.49
C ALA A 294 -17.88 12.74 3.81
N THR A 295 -17.47 13.72 4.61
CA THR A 295 -17.10 15.06 4.14
C THR A 295 -15.60 15.13 3.85
N VAL A 296 -14.79 14.48 4.67
CA VAL A 296 -13.33 14.45 4.56
C VAL A 296 -12.77 13.11 5.01
N PHE A 297 -11.75 12.62 4.31
CA PHE A 297 -10.99 11.45 4.71
C PHE A 297 -9.71 11.86 5.43
N ALA A 298 -9.48 11.32 6.61
CA ALA A 298 -8.32 11.63 7.45
C ALA A 298 -7.33 10.45 7.48
N MET A 299 -6.07 10.66 7.07
CA MET A 299 -5.02 9.64 7.07
C MET A 299 -3.76 10.12 7.80
N PRO A 300 -3.71 9.99 9.14
CA PRO A 300 -2.55 10.44 9.93
C PRO A 300 -1.38 9.44 9.97
N SER A 301 -1.39 8.42 9.12
CA SER A 301 -0.38 7.35 9.08
C SER A 301 1.01 7.89 8.74
N ILE A 302 2.03 7.33 9.40
CA ILE A 302 3.44 7.67 9.14
C ILE A 302 4.20 6.60 8.36
N ALA A 303 3.53 5.52 7.96
CA ALA A 303 4.19 4.34 7.39
C ALA A 303 3.49 3.76 6.15
N GLU A 304 2.96 4.62 5.27
CA GLU A 304 2.33 4.19 4.02
C GLU A 304 3.37 4.02 2.90
N LEU A 305 3.41 2.85 2.25
CA LEU A 305 4.13 2.66 0.98
C LEU A 305 3.32 3.11 -0.24
N GLN A 306 1.99 2.94 -0.12
CA GLN A 306 0.96 3.59 -0.92
C GLN A 306 -0.34 3.60 -0.13
N SER A 307 -1.23 4.26 0.04
CA SER A 307 -2.43 4.06 0.85
C SER A 307 -3.62 3.68 -0.03
N ILE A 308 -3.95 2.41 -0.10
CA ILE A 308 -5.12 1.93 -0.85
C ILE A 308 -6.39 2.60 -0.33
N ALA A 309 -6.57 2.69 0.99
CA ALA A 309 -7.72 3.35 1.60
C ALA A 309 -7.84 4.84 1.22
N THR A 310 -6.71 5.54 1.07
CA THR A 310 -6.72 6.92 0.57
C THR A 310 -7.15 6.96 -0.91
N MET A 311 -6.70 6.03 -1.74
CA MET A 311 -7.14 5.94 -3.14
C MET A 311 -8.65 5.61 -3.23
N GLU A 312 -9.17 4.75 -2.35
CA GLU A 312 -10.60 4.43 -2.24
C GLU A 312 -11.43 5.67 -1.86
N ALA A 313 -10.93 6.45 -0.90
CA ALA A 313 -11.55 7.72 -0.52
C ALA A 313 -11.52 8.73 -1.68
N MET A 314 -10.40 8.85 -2.40
CA MET A 314 -10.28 9.71 -3.57
C MET A 314 -11.20 9.26 -4.72
N ALA A 315 -11.33 7.94 -4.95
CA ALA A 315 -12.26 7.37 -5.93
C ALA A 315 -13.73 7.61 -5.57
N SER A 316 -14.02 7.80 -4.29
CA SER A 316 -15.33 8.23 -3.78
C SER A 316 -15.51 9.76 -3.82
N GLY A 317 -14.52 10.50 -4.33
CA GLY A 317 -14.56 11.95 -4.45
C GLY A 317 -14.29 12.70 -3.15
N LEU A 318 -13.66 12.10 -2.15
CA LEU A 318 -13.39 12.77 -0.88
C LEU A 318 -12.16 13.67 -0.95
N PRO A 319 -12.20 14.86 -0.34
CA PRO A 319 -11.01 15.61 0.05
C PRO A 319 -10.22 14.83 1.11
N ILE A 320 -8.91 15.00 1.12
CA ILE A 320 -8.02 14.23 1.97
C ILE A 320 -7.26 15.16 2.94
N VAL A 321 -7.25 14.84 4.22
CA VAL A 321 -6.32 15.45 5.18
C VAL A 321 -5.36 14.36 5.66
N ALA A 322 -4.08 14.48 5.31
CA ALA A 322 -3.11 13.41 5.53
C ALA A 322 -1.80 13.91 6.14
N ALA A 323 -1.10 13.03 6.84
CA ALA A 323 0.24 13.32 7.33
C ALA A 323 1.22 13.51 6.15
N ASN A 324 2.10 14.51 6.24
CA ASN A 324 3.20 14.73 5.31
C ASN A 324 4.31 13.68 5.52
N ALA A 325 3.96 12.41 5.30
CA ALA A 325 4.83 11.27 5.58
C ALA A 325 4.83 10.23 4.47
N MET A 326 5.99 9.63 4.21
CA MET A 326 6.20 8.52 3.28
C MET A 326 5.53 8.76 1.92
N ALA A 327 4.55 7.92 1.53
CA ALA A 327 3.91 7.98 0.23
C ALA A 327 2.64 8.87 0.18
N LEU A 328 2.16 9.39 1.30
CA LEU A 328 0.93 10.20 1.31
C LEU A 328 1.03 11.48 0.46
N PRO A 329 2.16 12.24 0.46
CA PRO A 329 2.31 13.38 -0.45
C PRO A 329 2.29 13.04 -1.95
N HIS A 330 2.35 11.77 -2.32
CA HIS A 330 2.16 11.33 -3.71
C HIS A 330 0.67 11.32 -4.12
N LEU A 331 -0.22 11.14 -3.16
CA LEU A 331 -1.67 11.10 -3.36
C LEU A 331 -2.34 12.43 -3.01
N VAL A 332 -1.78 13.15 -2.04
CA VAL A 332 -2.38 14.39 -1.53
C VAL A 332 -1.52 15.58 -1.95
N HIS A 333 -2.06 16.40 -2.83
CA HIS A 333 -1.45 17.64 -3.27
C HIS A 333 -2.05 18.78 -2.46
N ASP A 334 -1.22 19.42 -1.65
CA ASP A 334 -1.63 20.43 -0.68
C ASP A 334 -2.36 21.60 -1.35
N GLY A 335 -3.60 21.86 -0.93
CA GLY A 335 -4.49 22.87 -1.51
C GLY A 335 -5.25 22.44 -2.79
N ASP A 336 -4.88 21.31 -3.44
CA ASP A 336 -5.54 20.84 -4.66
C ASP A 336 -6.68 19.85 -4.37
N ASN A 337 -6.37 18.72 -3.72
CA ASN A 337 -7.35 17.70 -3.38
C ASN A 337 -7.47 17.47 -1.87
N GLY A 338 -6.85 18.31 -1.07
CA GLY A 338 -6.85 18.25 0.38
C GLY A 338 -5.64 18.94 0.97
N PHE A 339 -5.28 18.56 2.18
CA PHE A 339 -4.22 19.22 2.93
C PHE A 339 -3.27 18.22 3.58
N LEU A 340 -2.01 18.61 3.65
CA LEU A 340 -0.98 17.90 4.40
C LEU A 340 -0.75 18.60 5.75
N PHE A 341 -0.37 17.82 6.76
CA PHE A 341 0.07 18.33 8.07
C PHE A 341 1.33 17.59 8.53
N GLU A 342 2.14 18.24 9.35
CA GLU A 342 3.35 17.62 9.89
C GLU A 342 3.02 16.48 10.87
N PRO A 343 3.62 15.28 10.72
CA PRO A 343 3.36 14.14 11.58
C PRO A 343 3.47 14.48 13.06
N GLY A 344 2.42 14.19 13.84
CA GLY A 344 2.37 14.46 15.26
C GLY A 344 1.93 15.87 15.65
N ASN A 345 1.81 16.79 14.70
CA ASN A 345 1.32 18.15 14.94
C ASN A 345 -0.22 18.16 15.02
N VAL A 346 -0.72 17.90 16.24
CA VAL A 346 -2.17 17.83 16.51
C VAL A 346 -2.89 19.15 16.24
N PRO A 347 -2.37 20.34 16.63
CA PRO A 347 -2.99 21.60 16.30
C PRO A 347 -3.16 21.84 14.80
N GLU A 348 -2.11 21.64 14.01
CA GLU A 348 -2.17 21.79 12.54
C GLU A 348 -3.16 20.79 11.93
N PHE A 349 -3.19 19.53 12.41
CA PHE A 349 -4.17 18.55 11.96
C PHE A 349 -5.61 19.01 12.21
N ALA A 350 -5.89 19.57 13.39
CA ALA A 350 -7.20 20.14 13.71
C ALA A 350 -7.54 21.34 12.81
N GLU A 351 -6.58 22.22 12.53
CA GLU A 351 -6.73 23.34 11.61
C GLU A 351 -7.11 22.87 10.20
N ARG A 352 -6.38 21.89 9.64
CA ARG A 352 -6.67 21.35 8.30
C ARG A 352 -8.03 20.65 8.21
N LEU A 353 -8.43 19.94 9.27
CA LEU A 353 -9.79 19.36 9.36
C LEU A 353 -10.84 20.47 9.39
N THR A 354 -10.65 21.51 10.21
CA THR A 354 -11.57 22.66 10.30
C THR A 354 -11.70 23.35 8.95
N GLU A 355 -10.58 23.58 8.25
CA GLU A 355 -10.56 24.22 6.93
C GLU A 355 -11.47 23.49 5.93
N VAL A 356 -11.39 22.15 5.86
CA VAL A 356 -12.27 21.37 4.99
C VAL A 356 -13.72 21.39 5.45
N LEU A 357 -13.97 21.26 6.75
CA LEU A 357 -15.32 21.21 7.32
C LEU A 357 -16.07 22.54 7.23
N THR A 358 -15.37 23.68 7.17
CA THR A 358 -15.98 25.02 7.04
C THR A 358 -15.91 25.59 5.63
N MET A 359 -15.27 24.87 4.72
CA MET A 359 -15.05 25.31 3.34
C MET A 359 -16.40 25.54 2.62
N PRO A 360 -16.57 26.61 1.80
CA PRO A 360 -17.71 26.77 0.92
C PRO A 360 -17.87 25.60 -0.06
N GLU A 361 -19.11 25.24 -0.37
CA GLU A 361 -19.41 24.03 -1.16
C GLU A 361 -18.78 24.06 -2.57
N ASP A 362 -18.67 25.22 -3.19
CA ASP A 362 -18.03 25.37 -4.50
C ASP A 362 -16.51 25.08 -4.46
N GLN A 363 -15.86 25.43 -3.34
CA GLN A 363 -14.44 25.10 -3.11
C GLN A 363 -14.26 23.63 -2.74
N LEU A 364 -15.12 23.10 -1.87
CA LEU A 364 -15.15 21.69 -1.52
C LEU A 364 -15.31 20.81 -2.76
N LEU A 365 -16.20 21.21 -3.69
CA LEU A 365 -16.41 20.52 -4.96
C LEU A 365 -15.14 20.52 -5.86
N LYS A 366 -14.30 21.56 -5.78
CA LYS A 366 -13.02 21.59 -6.50
C LYS A 366 -12.06 20.54 -5.96
N LEU A 367 -11.92 20.43 -4.63
CA LEU A 367 -11.11 19.40 -3.99
C LEU A 367 -11.61 17.98 -4.34
N LYS A 368 -12.93 17.76 -4.32
CA LYS A 368 -13.56 16.49 -4.71
C LYS A 368 -13.18 16.10 -6.14
N LYS A 369 -13.31 17.02 -7.10
CA LYS A 369 -12.93 16.80 -8.51
C LYS A 369 -11.44 16.54 -8.70
N ALA A 370 -10.59 17.23 -7.93
CA ALA A 370 -9.15 17.03 -7.98
C ALA A 370 -8.77 15.64 -7.46
N SER A 371 -9.39 15.14 -6.37
CA SER A 371 -9.20 13.76 -5.88
C SER A 371 -9.50 12.74 -6.99
N LEU A 372 -10.62 12.87 -7.68
CA LEU A 372 -10.97 11.97 -8.79
C LEU A 372 -9.95 12.04 -9.93
N LYS A 373 -9.49 13.24 -10.28
CA LYS A 373 -8.49 13.43 -11.33
C LYS A 373 -7.15 12.79 -10.99
N ILE A 374 -6.70 12.95 -9.76
CA ILE A 374 -5.41 12.41 -9.31
C ILE A 374 -5.48 10.87 -9.24
N VAL A 375 -6.56 10.32 -8.66
CA VAL A 375 -6.68 8.87 -8.50
C VAL A 375 -6.86 8.13 -9.82
N ALA A 376 -7.38 8.78 -10.86
CA ALA A 376 -7.52 8.19 -12.20
C ALA A 376 -6.18 7.76 -12.81
N ALA A 377 -5.06 8.37 -12.42
CA ALA A 377 -3.72 7.94 -12.81
C ALA A 377 -3.29 6.60 -12.17
N HIS A 378 -4.05 6.11 -11.21
CA HIS A 378 -3.81 4.86 -10.49
C HIS A 378 -4.78 3.74 -10.92
N ASP A 379 -5.24 3.74 -12.17
CA ASP A 379 -6.14 2.69 -12.68
C ASP A 379 -5.52 1.30 -12.59
N ILE A 380 -6.33 0.34 -12.11
CA ILE A 380 -5.91 -1.07 -11.95
C ILE A 380 -5.52 -1.72 -13.28
N ASN A 381 -6.16 -1.32 -14.39
CA ASN A 381 -5.83 -1.89 -15.69
C ASN A 381 -4.42 -1.52 -16.14
N GLY A 382 -4.00 -0.26 -15.92
CA GLY A 382 -2.61 0.16 -16.17
C GLY A 382 -1.59 -0.57 -15.30
N THR A 383 -1.97 -0.90 -14.06
CA THR A 383 -1.16 -1.74 -13.17
C THR A 383 -1.01 -3.16 -13.73
N LEU A 384 -2.12 -3.78 -14.14
CA LEU A 384 -2.14 -5.12 -14.74
C LEU A 384 -1.33 -5.17 -16.03
N ASP A 385 -1.50 -4.20 -16.95
CA ASP A 385 -0.75 -4.10 -18.20
C ASP A 385 0.76 -4.07 -17.92
N THR A 386 1.16 -3.30 -16.92
CA THR A 386 2.57 -3.17 -16.55
C THR A 386 3.13 -4.49 -16.00
N PHE A 387 2.38 -5.19 -15.14
CA PHE A 387 2.82 -6.50 -14.63
C PHE A 387 2.83 -7.58 -15.70
N GLU A 388 1.85 -7.63 -16.61
CA GLU A 388 1.87 -8.57 -17.75
C GLU A 388 3.11 -8.37 -18.63
N ARG A 389 3.48 -7.12 -18.92
CA ARG A 389 4.72 -6.81 -19.66
C ARG A 389 5.96 -7.31 -18.92
N LEU A 390 6.05 -7.10 -17.59
CA LEU A 390 7.14 -7.65 -16.78
C LEU A 390 7.18 -9.18 -16.80
N TYR A 391 6.01 -9.84 -16.74
CA TYR A 391 5.93 -11.30 -16.78
C TYR A 391 6.39 -11.87 -18.13
N ARG A 392 6.25 -11.10 -19.21
CA ARG A 392 6.70 -11.47 -20.55
C ARG A 392 8.16 -11.10 -20.84
N GLY A 393 8.88 -10.52 -19.87
CA GLY A 393 10.29 -10.15 -20.02
C GLY A 393 10.54 -8.70 -20.38
N GLY A 394 9.53 -7.84 -20.30
CA GLY A 394 9.66 -6.40 -20.50
C GLY A 394 10.37 -5.70 -19.32
N GLY A 395 11.54 -6.21 -18.91
CA GLY A 395 12.35 -5.62 -17.84
C GLY A 395 12.88 -4.20 -18.15
N ASP A 396 12.76 -3.77 -19.40
CA ASP A 396 13.07 -2.41 -19.86
C ASP A 396 11.98 -1.38 -19.52
N LEU A 397 10.89 -1.83 -18.88
CA LEU A 397 9.85 -0.97 -18.39
C LEU A 397 10.33 -0.10 -17.25
N ILE A 398 10.99 0.93 -17.68
CA ILE A 398 11.46 1.95 -16.80
C ILE A 398 10.72 3.22 -17.18
N PRO A 399 9.82 3.67 -16.36
CA PRO A 399 9.39 5.04 -16.45
C PRO A 399 10.56 5.93 -16.01
N ASP A 400 11.45 6.26 -16.92
CA ASP A 400 12.42 7.34 -16.69
C ASP A 400 11.73 8.70 -16.63
N SER A 401 10.42 8.76 -16.93
CA SER A 401 9.73 10.00 -17.28
C SER A 401 8.94 10.66 -16.16
N VAL A 402 8.91 10.16 -14.93
CA VAL A 402 7.98 10.72 -13.93
C VAL A 402 8.63 11.12 -12.61
N VAL A 403 9.93 10.97 -12.40
CA VAL A 403 10.53 11.46 -11.15
C VAL A 403 11.89 12.12 -11.38
N GLU A 404 11.91 13.42 -11.26
CA GLU A 404 13.13 14.12 -10.88
C GLU A 404 13.65 13.49 -9.57
N ARG A 405 14.70 12.71 -9.67
CA ARG A 405 15.40 12.22 -8.48
C ARG A 405 15.80 13.44 -7.67
N PRO A 406 15.42 13.55 -6.38
CA PRO A 406 15.96 14.62 -5.57
C PRO A 406 17.50 14.49 -5.64
N LEU A 407 18.12 15.46 -6.26
CA LEU A 407 19.59 15.51 -6.46
C LEU A 407 20.26 15.18 -5.13
N GLY A 408 21.14 14.19 -5.13
CA GLY A 408 21.91 13.84 -3.93
C GLY A 408 22.65 15.07 -3.39
N LYS A 409 22.99 15.11 -2.11
CA LYS A 409 23.60 16.29 -1.45
C LYS A 409 24.70 16.95 -2.29
N ARG A 410 25.56 16.16 -2.97
CA ARG A 410 26.63 16.68 -3.88
C ARG A 410 26.08 17.31 -5.16
N ALA A 411 24.99 16.80 -5.71
CA ALA A 411 24.38 17.34 -6.91
C ALA A 411 23.55 18.61 -6.58
N ARG A 412 22.86 18.66 -5.42
CA ARG A 412 22.23 19.89 -4.91
C ARG A 412 23.25 21.00 -4.66
N LEU A 413 24.41 20.66 -4.11
CA LEU A 413 25.49 21.64 -3.89
C LEU A 413 26.05 22.16 -5.23
N ARG A 414 26.20 21.30 -6.24
CA ARG A 414 26.64 21.70 -7.59
C ARG A 414 25.59 22.54 -8.32
N ALA A 415 24.30 22.22 -8.18
CA ALA A 415 23.21 23.02 -8.72
C ALA A 415 23.18 24.42 -8.08
N LYS A 416 23.26 24.49 -6.75
CA LYS A 416 23.31 25.75 -6.01
C LYS A 416 24.57 26.60 -6.34
N LEU A 417 25.71 25.98 -6.57
CA LEU A 417 26.92 26.64 -7.03
C LEU A 417 26.80 27.16 -8.48
N ARG A 418 26.08 26.44 -9.37
CA ARG A 418 25.78 26.94 -10.73
C ARG A 418 24.85 28.14 -10.71
N GLU A 419 23.77 28.08 -9.93
CA GLU A 419 22.85 29.24 -9.75
C GLU A 419 23.58 30.47 -9.21
N LEU A 420 24.49 30.30 -8.26
CA LEU A 420 25.28 31.40 -7.71
C LEU A 420 26.27 31.98 -8.74
N THR A 421 26.86 31.13 -9.59
CA THR A 421 27.78 31.56 -10.66
C THR A 421 27.04 32.22 -11.82
N GLU A 422 25.85 31.77 -12.18
CA GLU A 422 25.01 32.42 -13.20
C GLU A 422 24.45 33.77 -12.69
N SER A 423 24.00 33.83 -11.43
CA SER A 423 23.56 35.09 -10.83
C SER A 423 24.68 36.14 -10.68
N ALA A 424 25.91 35.70 -10.50
CA ALA A 424 27.10 36.58 -10.50
C ALA A 424 27.46 37.08 -11.89
N ARG A 425 27.24 36.26 -12.96
CA ARG A 425 27.48 36.66 -14.36
C ARG A 425 26.40 37.63 -14.92
N ILE A 426 25.22 37.66 -14.35
CA ILE A 426 24.13 38.58 -14.78
C ILE A 426 24.28 39.95 -14.08
N ARG A 427 25.10 40.06 -13.05
CA ARG A 427 25.38 41.30 -12.32
C ARG A 427 26.70 41.98 -12.62
N SER A 428 27.51 41.36 -13.49
CA SER A 428 28.72 41.95 -14.09
C SER A 428 28.45 42.35 -15.56
#